data_efbd648007d9e1f0929e715597635f08
#
_entry.id   efbd648007d9e1f0929e715597635f08
#
_cell.length_a   1.000
_cell.length_b   1.000
_cell.length_c   1.000
_cell.angle_alpha   90.00
_cell.angle_beta   90.00
_cell.angle_gamma   90.00
#
_symmetry.space_group_name_H-M   'P 1'
#
loop_
_entity.id
_entity.type
_entity.pdbx_description
1 polymer ?
#
loop_
_entity_poly.entity_id
_entity_poly.type
_entity_poly.pdbx_seq_one_letter_code
_entity_poly.pdbx_strand_id
1 'polypeptide(L)'
;EISLGLVGSEMCIRDSNSVGLQNGGVDKFINYELPNLVTKDTRIIANIAGSTIEECAELAEKLNGTAVDMIELNISCPNVKQGGAAFGTDCNVAGAVTKAVKDVTEKPLMVKLSPNVTSIVDIAKSVEANGADAVSLINTLLGMRIDIKTRRPILKNNVGGLSGPAVFPVAVRMVWQVANAVKIPVMGMGGIATWEDAIEMMMAGAGAVQVGAAIFADPYAPVKIAEGMQKFCEDNGINNISEIVGTVKPW
;
A
#
# COMPACT_ATOMS: atom_id res chain seq x y z
N GLU A 1 1.90 21.13 -4.96
CA GLU A 1 2.09 20.62 -6.34
C GLU A 1 2.69 19.24 -6.26
N ILE A 2 1.89 18.24 -6.60
CA ILE A 2 2.41 16.89 -6.83
C ILE A 2 3.13 16.98 -8.17
N SER A 3 4.45 17.12 -8.15
CA SER A 3 5.26 17.00 -9.35
C SER A 3 5.26 15.54 -9.78
N LEU A 4 4.30 15.20 -10.64
CA LEU A 4 4.21 13.91 -11.31
C LEU A 4 5.32 13.83 -12.37
N GLY A 5 6.50 13.44 -11.94
CA GLY A 5 7.58 13.06 -12.83
C GLY A 5 7.32 11.68 -13.44
N LEU A 6 6.23 11.51 -14.17
CA LEU A 6 5.98 10.34 -15.01
C LEU A 6 6.87 10.44 -16.22
N VAL A 7 7.97 9.72 -16.25
CA VAL A 7 8.80 9.53 -17.44
C VAL A 7 8.47 8.16 -18.02
N GLY A 8 7.63 8.15 -19.03
CA GLY A 8 7.34 6.97 -19.83
C GLY A 8 5.87 6.83 -20.18
N SER A 9 5.55 7.13 -21.42
CA SER A 9 4.21 7.05 -22.00
C SER A 9 3.85 5.64 -22.52
N GLU A 10 4.04 4.61 -21.72
CA GLU A 10 3.49 3.28 -22.01
C GLU A 10 2.47 2.90 -20.94
N MET A 11 1.30 3.40 -21.11
CA MET A 11 0.17 3.50 -20.21
C MET A 11 -0.73 2.26 -20.15
N CYS A 12 -0.30 1.04 -20.39
CA CYS A 12 -1.30 -0.01 -20.48
C CYS A 12 -1.10 -1.23 -19.58
N ILE A 13 0.11 -1.64 -19.24
CA ILE A 13 0.30 -2.92 -18.53
C ILE A 13 1.28 -2.80 -17.35
N ARG A 14 2.19 -1.85 -17.41
CA ARG A 14 3.24 -1.66 -16.41
C ARG A 14 3.66 -0.20 -16.33
N ASP A 15 3.83 0.29 -15.14
CA ASP A 15 4.38 1.61 -14.87
C ASP A 15 5.62 1.47 -13.97
N SER A 16 6.69 2.22 -14.31
CA SER A 16 7.91 2.26 -13.52
C SER A 16 8.22 3.68 -13.11
N ASN A 17 8.28 3.93 -11.81
CA ASN A 17 8.56 5.25 -11.27
C ASN A 17 9.64 5.23 -10.19
N SER A 18 10.26 6.38 -9.98
CA SER A 18 11.19 6.64 -8.87
C SER A 18 10.93 8.03 -8.27
N VAL A 19 9.66 8.41 -8.12
CA VAL A 19 9.23 9.71 -7.60
C VAL A 19 9.67 9.91 -6.14
N GLY A 20 9.69 8.84 -5.37
CA GLY A 20 9.95 8.90 -3.93
C GLY A 20 8.72 9.39 -3.16
N LEU A 21 8.94 9.83 -1.92
CA LEU A 21 7.88 10.33 -1.03
C LEU A 21 7.83 11.85 -1.02
N GLN A 22 7.86 12.48 -2.20
CA GLN A 22 7.83 13.94 -2.30
C GLN A 22 6.46 14.46 -1.88
N ASN A 23 6.41 15.20 -0.76
CA ASN A 23 5.20 15.81 -0.22
C ASN A 23 5.56 17.05 0.63
N GLY A 24 4.54 17.73 1.14
CA GLY A 24 4.72 18.94 1.96
C GLY A 24 5.02 18.68 3.44
N GLY A 25 5.08 17.44 3.87
CA GLY A 25 5.28 17.04 5.27
C GLY A 25 3.98 17.04 6.09
N VAL A 26 4.08 16.47 7.29
CA VAL A 26 2.93 16.24 8.18
C VAL A 26 2.25 17.54 8.61
N ASP A 27 3.01 18.58 8.88
CA ASP A 27 2.44 19.86 9.35
C ASP A 27 1.62 20.54 8.25
N LYS A 28 2.07 20.46 6.97
CA LYS A 28 1.27 20.92 5.84
C LYS A 28 0.02 20.07 5.65
N PHE A 29 0.14 18.75 5.76
CA PHE A 29 -1.01 17.86 5.69
C PHE A 29 -2.07 18.21 6.74
N ILE A 30 -1.69 18.34 8.01
CA ILE A 30 -2.61 18.65 9.10
C ILE A 30 -3.26 20.04 8.92
N ASN A 31 -2.49 21.05 8.53
CA ASN A 31 -2.99 22.43 8.53
C ASN A 31 -3.70 22.84 7.24
N TYR A 32 -3.42 22.21 6.10
CA TYR A 32 -3.95 22.64 4.80
C TYR A 32 -4.73 21.57 4.05
N GLU A 33 -4.33 20.30 4.13
CA GLU A 33 -4.97 19.23 3.35
C GLU A 33 -6.09 18.55 4.14
N LEU A 34 -5.83 18.19 5.38
CA LEU A 34 -6.80 17.51 6.25
C LEU A 34 -8.11 18.30 6.44
N PRO A 35 -8.11 19.64 6.65
CA PRO A 35 -9.35 20.41 6.76
C PRO A 35 -10.28 20.30 5.56
N ASN A 36 -9.74 20.10 4.35
CA ASN A 36 -10.54 19.86 3.14
C ASN A 36 -11.03 18.41 3.07
N LEU A 37 -10.23 17.44 3.51
CA LEU A 37 -10.60 16.03 3.49
C LEU A 37 -11.75 15.72 4.43
N VAL A 38 -11.76 16.29 5.63
CA VAL A 38 -12.83 16.08 6.63
C VAL A 38 -14.21 16.59 6.19
N THR A 39 -14.26 17.43 5.15
CA THR A 39 -15.55 17.85 4.56
C THR A 39 -16.18 16.79 3.65
N LYS A 40 -15.46 15.71 3.35
CA LYS A 40 -15.92 14.63 2.48
C LYS A 40 -16.50 13.50 3.33
N ASP A 41 -17.53 12.87 2.81
CA ASP A 41 -18.14 11.68 3.42
C ASP A 41 -17.26 10.45 3.12
N THR A 42 -16.11 10.37 3.79
CA THR A 42 -15.13 9.30 3.61
C THR A 42 -14.25 9.14 4.85
N ARG A 43 -13.61 7.97 5.00
CA ARG A 43 -12.59 7.75 6.01
C ARG A 43 -11.23 8.18 5.50
N ILE A 44 -10.38 8.66 6.42
CA ILE A 44 -9.06 9.21 6.10
C ILE A 44 -7.99 8.30 6.69
N ILE A 45 -7.21 7.66 5.81
CA ILE A 45 -6.04 6.87 6.18
C ILE A 45 -4.80 7.67 5.82
N ALA A 46 -4.00 8.07 6.82
CA ALA A 46 -2.77 8.80 6.60
C ALA A 46 -1.60 7.81 6.41
N ASN A 47 -1.01 7.80 5.21
CA ASN A 47 0.20 7.02 4.95
C ASN A 47 1.43 7.82 5.42
N ILE A 48 2.18 7.27 6.37
CA ILE A 48 3.39 7.89 6.92
C ILE A 48 4.64 7.07 6.60
N ALA A 49 5.76 7.76 6.42
CA ALA A 49 7.08 7.15 6.27
C ALA A 49 8.14 8.08 6.83
N GLY A 50 9.02 7.55 7.67
CA GLY A 50 10.20 8.22 8.20
C GLY A 50 11.49 7.55 7.71
N SER A 51 12.61 8.21 7.89
CA SER A 51 13.95 7.67 7.60
C SER A 51 14.54 6.93 8.80
N THR A 52 14.01 7.16 9.99
CA THR A 52 14.36 6.46 11.24
C THR A 52 13.12 5.98 11.96
N ILE A 53 13.30 5.10 12.95
CA ILE A 53 12.21 4.60 13.80
C ILE A 53 11.60 5.76 14.59
N GLU A 54 12.44 6.65 15.10
CA GLU A 54 12.04 7.83 15.88
C GLU A 54 11.18 8.78 15.02
N GLU A 55 11.59 9.06 13.78
CA GLU A 55 10.81 9.88 12.85
C GLU A 55 9.43 9.26 12.57
N CYS A 56 9.36 7.93 12.41
CA CYS A 56 8.07 7.25 12.22
C CYS A 56 7.16 7.42 13.45
N ALA A 57 7.72 7.30 14.65
CA ALA A 57 6.99 7.49 15.91
C ALA A 57 6.51 8.95 16.08
N GLU A 58 7.38 9.94 15.82
CA GLU A 58 7.03 11.36 15.87
C GLU A 58 5.91 11.73 14.89
N LEU A 59 5.95 11.17 13.66
CA LEU A 59 4.89 11.39 12.66
C LEU A 59 3.55 10.83 13.15
N ALA A 60 3.56 9.65 13.75
CA ALA A 60 2.35 9.03 14.29
C ALA A 60 1.78 9.82 15.48
N GLU A 61 2.64 10.26 16.41
CA GLU A 61 2.25 11.08 17.56
C GLU A 61 1.61 12.40 17.13
N LYS A 62 2.15 13.08 16.10
CA LYS A 62 1.56 14.31 15.55
C LYS A 62 0.15 14.12 14.98
N LEU A 63 -0.20 12.91 14.56
CA LEU A 63 -1.54 12.60 14.05
C LEU A 63 -2.55 12.27 15.15
N ASN A 64 -2.13 12.04 16.40
CA ASN A 64 -3.04 11.91 17.53
C ASN A 64 -3.87 13.19 17.69
N GLY A 65 -5.13 13.06 18.12
CA GLY A 65 -6.03 14.20 18.23
C GLY A 65 -6.49 14.84 16.91
N THR A 66 -5.99 14.39 15.75
CA THR A 66 -6.47 14.85 14.42
C THR A 66 -7.68 14.03 13.94
N ALA A 67 -8.33 14.49 12.88
CA ALA A 67 -9.47 13.79 12.25
C ALA A 67 -9.07 12.62 11.34
N VAL A 68 -7.84 12.15 11.38
CA VAL A 68 -7.40 10.94 10.70
C VAL A 68 -8.01 9.72 11.38
N ASP A 69 -8.60 8.81 10.61
CA ASP A 69 -9.25 7.60 11.15
C ASP A 69 -8.24 6.47 11.41
N MET A 70 -7.18 6.35 10.61
CA MET A 70 -6.18 5.29 10.69
C MET A 70 -4.83 5.76 10.16
N ILE A 71 -3.75 5.23 10.69
CA ILE A 71 -2.40 5.43 10.18
C ILE A 71 -1.96 4.21 9.38
N GLU A 72 -1.42 4.43 8.17
CA GLU A 72 -0.71 3.42 7.39
C GLU A 72 0.78 3.69 7.46
N LEU A 73 1.53 2.88 8.23
CA LEU A 73 2.98 2.95 8.32
C LEU A 73 3.62 2.26 7.11
N ASN A 74 4.29 3.03 6.26
CA ASN A 74 4.97 2.53 5.08
C ASN A 74 6.41 2.12 5.42
N ILE A 75 6.64 0.83 5.66
CA ILE A 75 7.97 0.27 5.93
C ILE A 75 8.73 -0.16 4.67
N SER A 76 8.16 0.09 3.50
CA SER A 76 8.71 -0.36 2.21
C SER A 76 9.64 0.66 1.55
N CYS A 77 9.87 1.82 2.16
CA CYS A 77 10.66 2.90 1.55
C CYS A 77 12.16 2.54 1.54
N PRO A 78 12.83 2.52 0.37
CA PRO A 78 14.23 2.10 0.27
C PRO A 78 15.25 3.15 0.76
N ASN A 79 14.80 4.29 1.25
CA ASN A 79 15.65 5.46 1.53
C ASN A 79 16.19 5.53 2.97
N VAL A 80 16.44 4.42 3.65
CA VAL A 80 17.07 4.43 4.97
C VAL A 80 18.57 4.63 4.82
N LYS A 81 19.06 5.84 5.14
CA LYS A 81 20.49 6.19 5.06
C LYS A 81 21.35 5.54 6.16
N GLN A 82 20.78 4.92 7.16
CA GLN A 82 21.51 4.25 8.23
C GLN A 82 21.30 2.74 8.18
N GLY A 83 22.32 2.02 7.77
CA GLY A 83 22.37 0.55 7.86
C GLY A 83 21.94 -0.25 6.62
N GLY A 84 21.49 0.38 5.53
CA GLY A 84 21.38 -0.28 4.22
C GLY A 84 20.20 -1.23 4.02
N ALA A 85 19.35 -1.46 5.01
CA ALA A 85 18.14 -2.26 4.88
C ALA A 85 16.90 -1.39 5.03
N ALA A 86 15.96 -1.48 4.08
CA ALA A 86 14.62 -0.92 4.27
C ALA A 86 13.96 -1.61 5.47
N PHE A 87 13.21 -0.87 6.30
CA PHE A 87 12.55 -1.42 7.50
C PHE A 87 11.76 -2.71 7.22
N GLY A 88 11.18 -2.83 6.03
CA GLY A 88 10.35 -3.96 5.64
C GLY A 88 11.09 -5.16 5.06
N THR A 89 12.43 -5.23 5.11
CA THR A 89 13.20 -6.38 4.58
C THR A 89 13.72 -7.31 5.66
N ASP A 90 13.70 -6.89 6.93
CA ASP A 90 14.11 -7.68 8.10
C ASP A 90 12.98 -7.73 9.13
N CYS A 91 12.65 -8.92 9.63
CA CYS A 91 11.54 -9.13 10.56
C CYS A 91 11.72 -8.38 11.88
N ASN A 92 12.95 -8.32 12.42
CA ASN A 92 13.21 -7.67 13.69
C ASN A 92 13.06 -6.16 13.56
N VAL A 93 13.57 -5.60 12.46
CA VAL A 93 13.47 -4.15 12.19
C VAL A 93 12.03 -3.75 11.89
N ALA A 94 11.30 -4.55 11.09
CA ALA A 94 9.87 -4.34 10.84
C ALA A 94 9.04 -4.38 12.13
N GLY A 95 9.33 -5.34 13.01
CA GLY A 95 8.70 -5.43 14.32
C GLY A 95 9.04 -4.23 15.22
N ALA A 96 10.32 -3.84 15.27
CA ALA A 96 10.76 -2.72 16.10
C ALA A 96 10.12 -1.38 15.71
N VAL A 97 10.06 -1.05 14.41
CA VAL A 97 9.41 0.19 13.95
C VAL A 97 7.90 0.14 14.18
N THR A 98 7.26 -1.02 13.96
CA THR A 98 5.84 -1.21 14.25
C THR A 98 5.53 -0.96 15.72
N LYS A 99 6.32 -1.57 16.62
CA LYS A 99 6.16 -1.39 18.06
C LYS A 99 6.35 0.06 18.49
N ALA A 100 7.41 0.72 18.02
CA ALA A 100 7.68 2.11 18.37
C ALA A 100 6.53 3.06 17.96
N VAL A 101 5.96 2.85 16.76
CA VAL A 101 4.79 3.62 16.31
C VAL A 101 3.54 3.25 17.11
N LYS A 102 3.32 1.96 17.39
CA LYS A 102 2.15 1.51 18.16
C LYS A 102 2.16 2.04 19.59
N ASP A 103 3.33 2.15 20.20
CA ASP A 103 3.47 2.62 21.60
C ASP A 103 3.08 4.11 21.76
N VAL A 104 3.10 4.91 20.69
CA VAL A 104 2.80 6.36 20.74
C VAL A 104 1.50 6.75 20.03
N THR A 105 0.95 5.90 19.17
CA THR A 105 -0.29 6.23 18.44
C THR A 105 -1.54 5.81 19.18
N GLU A 106 -2.54 6.70 19.21
CA GLU A 106 -3.91 6.43 19.66
C GLU A 106 -4.80 5.90 18.52
N LYS A 107 -4.31 5.96 17.28
CA LYS A 107 -5.04 5.54 16.08
C LYS A 107 -4.83 4.06 15.79
N PRO A 108 -5.79 3.40 15.12
CA PRO A 108 -5.52 2.11 14.50
C PRO A 108 -4.29 2.18 13.58
N LEU A 109 -3.42 1.18 13.67
CA LEU A 109 -2.16 1.11 12.91
C LEU A 109 -2.21 -0.01 11.87
N MET A 110 -2.15 0.35 10.61
CA MET A 110 -1.94 -0.55 9.49
C MET A 110 -0.47 -0.46 9.04
N VAL A 111 0.16 -1.60 8.74
CA VAL A 111 1.56 -1.63 8.27
C VAL A 111 1.61 -2.07 6.82
N LYS A 112 2.20 -1.22 5.95
CA LYS A 112 2.33 -1.46 4.51
C LYS A 112 3.61 -2.20 4.19
N LEU A 113 3.44 -3.44 3.67
CA LEU A 113 4.51 -4.40 3.45
C LEU A 113 5.14 -4.29 2.05
N SER A 114 6.44 -4.60 1.98
CA SER A 114 7.20 -4.68 0.72
C SER A 114 7.07 -6.06 0.08
N PRO A 115 6.90 -6.16 -1.25
CA PRO A 115 6.99 -7.43 -1.98
C PRO A 115 8.43 -7.88 -2.22
N ASN A 116 9.42 -7.00 -1.99
CA ASN A 116 10.83 -7.24 -2.32
C ASN A 116 11.56 -7.96 -1.19
N VAL A 117 10.99 -9.07 -0.75
CA VAL A 117 11.45 -9.90 0.39
C VAL A 117 11.38 -11.38 0.03
N THR A 118 12.14 -12.20 0.73
CA THR A 118 12.10 -13.67 0.55
C THR A 118 10.78 -14.25 1.07
N SER A 119 10.31 -13.79 2.23
CA SER A 119 9.06 -14.23 2.86
C SER A 119 8.28 -13.03 3.39
N ILE A 120 7.22 -12.64 2.67
CA ILE A 120 6.32 -11.58 3.13
C ILE A 120 5.50 -12.02 4.35
N VAL A 121 5.27 -13.32 4.48
CA VAL A 121 4.55 -13.93 5.61
C VAL A 121 5.29 -13.71 6.92
N ASP A 122 6.62 -13.86 6.92
CA ASP A 122 7.41 -13.69 8.15
C ASP A 122 7.42 -12.22 8.60
N ILE A 123 7.48 -11.29 7.65
CA ILE A 123 7.33 -9.85 7.96
C ILE A 123 5.93 -9.56 8.51
N ALA A 124 4.88 -10.09 7.87
CA ALA A 124 3.49 -9.89 8.31
C ALA A 124 3.28 -10.40 9.76
N LYS A 125 3.77 -11.60 10.08
CA LYS A 125 3.71 -12.15 11.44
C LYS A 125 4.48 -11.31 12.45
N SER A 126 5.64 -10.76 12.04
CA SER A 126 6.44 -9.92 12.93
C SER A 126 5.71 -8.61 13.25
N VAL A 127 5.12 -7.92 12.27
CA VAL A 127 4.38 -6.69 12.55
C VAL A 127 3.10 -6.94 13.34
N GLU A 128 2.38 -8.04 13.09
CA GLU A 128 1.24 -8.47 13.90
C GLU A 128 1.64 -8.68 15.37
N ALA A 129 2.72 -9.42 15.61
CA ALA A 129 3.21 -9.69 16.97
C ALA A 129 3.67 -8.43 17.70
N ASN A 130 4.00 -7.35 16.98
CA ASN A 130 4.42 -6.06 17.51
C ASN A 130 3.31 -5.00 17.51
N GLY A 131 2.05 -5.41 17.35
CA GLY A 131 0.89 -4.57 17.63
C GLY A 131 0.27 -3.87 16.42
N ALA A 132 0.58 -4.28 15.19
CA ALA A 132 -0.20 -3.84 14.03
C ALA A 132 -1.66 -4.29 14.17
N ASP A 133 -2.61 -3.38 13.89
CA ASP A 133 -4.05 -3.68 13.88
C ASP A 133 -4.51 -4.21 12.51
N ALA A 134 -3.74 -3.93 11.45
CA ALA A 134 -3.97 -4.42 10.09
C ALA A 134 -2.64 -4.44 9.31
N VAL A 135 -2.63 -5.12 8.18
CA VAL A 135 -1.54 -5.03 7.19
C VAL A 135 -2.08 -4.67 5.82
N SER A 136 -1.30 -3.91 5.05
CA SER A 136 -1.57 -3.65 3.64
C SER A 136 -0.42 -4.16 2.78
N LEU A 137 -0.72 -4.72 1.62
CA LEU A 137 0.26 -5.23 0.67
C LEU A 137 -0.33 -5.32 -0.74
N ILE A 138 0.46 -5.11 -1.76
CA ILE A 138 1.92 -4.95 -1.81
C ILE A 138 2.31 -3.52 -2.23
N ASN A 139 3.49 -3.08 -1.79
CA ASN A 139 4.15 -1.95 -2.43
C ASN A 139 4.69 -2.37 -3.81
N THR A 140 5.36 -1.48 -4.53
CA THR A 140 5.88 -1.76 -5.87
C THR A 140 7.01 -2.80 -5.87
N LEU A 141 7.06 -3.63 -6.91
CA LEU A 141 8.22 -4.47 -7.19
C LEU A 141 9.38 -3.63 -7.72
N LEU A 142 10.62 -3.98 -7.36
CA LEU A 142 11.77 -3.33 -7.95
C LEU A 142 11.96 -3.77 -9.40
N GLY A 143 12.17 -2.79 -10.29
CA GLY A 143 12.40 -3.01 -11.70
C GLY A 143 13.43 -2.05 -12.29
N MET A 144 13.93 -2.36 -13.48
CA MET A 144 14.85 -1.53 -14.24
C MET A 144 14.54 -1.66 -15.74
N ARG A 145 14.66 -0.54 -16.46
CA ARG A 145 14.69 -0.53 -17.93
C ARG A 145 15.90 0.22 -18.45
N ILE A 146 16.41 -0.19 -19.59
CA ILE A 146 17.59 0.38 -20.25
C ILE A 146 17.17 0.91 -21.62
N ASP A 147 17.55 2.16 -21.91
CA ASP A 147 17.52 2.69 -23.26
C ASP A 147 18.68 2.07 -24.07
N ILE A 148 18.34 1.25 -25.05
CA ILE A 148 19.32 0.50 -25.85
C ILE A 148 20.19 1.40 -26.73
N LYS A 149 19.73 2.61 -27.04
CA LYS A 149 20.50 3.57 -27.87
C LYS A 149 21.57 4.27 -27.03
N THR A 150 21.18 4.78 -25.87
CA THR A 150 22.09 5.50 -24.96
C THR A 150 22.84 4.55 -24.02
N ARG A 151 22.37 3.29 -23.88
CA ARG A 151 22.88 2.29 -22.94
C ARG A 151 22.81 2.74 -21.49
N ARG A 152 21.83 3.58 -21.16
CA ARG A 152 21.61 4.10 -19.81
C ARG A 152 20.28 3.62 -19.26
N PRO A 153 20.14 3.50 -17.94
CA PRO A 153 18.84 3.33 -17.32
C PRO A 153 17.87 4.44 -17.71
N ILE A 154 16.60 4.09 -17.96
CA ILE A 154 15.56 5.07 -18.27
C ILE A 154 15.30 5.99 -17.07
N LEU A 155 15.30 5.41 -15.85
CA LEU A 155 15.16 6.18 -14.62
C LEU A 155 16.53 6.66 -14.13
N LYS A 156 16.63 7.93 -13.70
CA LYS A 156 17.87 8.50 -13.17
C LYS A 156 18.39 7.78 -11.92
N ASN A 157 17.51 7.17 -11.14
CA ASN A 157 17.87 6.36 -9.96
C ASN A 157 18.28 4.91 -10.33
N ASN A 158 18.45 4.60 -11.60
CA ASN A 158 18.75 3.30 -12.18
C ASN A 158 17.62 2.28 -12.03
N VAL A 159 17.08 2.12 -10.84
CA VAL A 159 15.96 1.25 -10.53
C VAL A 159 14.75 2.06 -10.06
N GLY A 160 13.56 1.49 -10.15
CA GLY A 160 12.32 2.09 -9.68
C GLY A 160 11.27 1.07 -9.33
N GLY A 161 10.15 1.54 -8.82
CA GLY A 161 9.00 0.70 -8.49
C GLY A 161 8.21 0.35 -9.75
N LEU A 162 7.98 -0.94 -9.97
CA LEU A 162 7.06 -1.46 -10.98
C LEU A 162 5.67 -1.60 -10.37
N SER A 163 4.66 -1.00 -11.00
CA SER A 163 3.24 -1.06 -10.64
C SER A 163 2.35 -1.31 -11.87
N GLY A 164 1.04 -1.26 -11.69
CA GLY A 164 0.05 -1.53 -12.74
C GLY A 164 -0.31 -3.01 -12.88
N PRO A 165 -1.17 -3.39 -13.86
CA PRO A 165 -1.73 -4.73 -13.97
C PRO A 165 -0.71 -5.86 -14.03
N ALA A 166 0.52 -5.59 -14.51
CA ALA A 166 1.59 -6.59 -14.58
C ALA A 166 2.00 -7.17 -13.23
N VAL A 167 1.79 -6.46 -12.11
CA VAL A 167 2.13 -6.95 -10.76
C VAL A 167 0.95 -7.65 -10.08
N PHE A 168 -0.25 -7.58 -10.65
CA PHE A 168 -1.47 -8.09 -10.03
C PHE A 168 -1.39 -9.57 -9.60
N PRO A 169 -0.95 -10.53 -10.42
CA PRO A 169 -0.86 -11.93 -10.02
C PRO A 169 0.11 -12.16 -8.84
N VAL A 170 1.15 -11.34 -8.75
CA VAL A 170 2.08 -11.38 -7.61
C VAL A 170 1.42 -10.86 -6.35
N ALA A 171 0.66 -9.76 -6.46
CA ALA A 171 -0.09 -9.18 -5.35
C ALA A 171 -1.15 -10.15 -4.80
N VAL A 172 -1.95 -10.75 -5.67
CA VAL A 172 -2.98 -11.75 -5.29
C VAL A 172 -2.34 -12.92 -4.54
N ARG A 173 -1.25 -13.49 -5.06
CA ARG A 173 -0.52 -14.58 -4.38
C ARG A 173 -0.04 -14.16 -2.99
N MET A 174 0.56 -12.97 -2.86
CA MET A 174 1.08 -12.49 -1.58
C MET A 174 -0.03 -12.20 -0.57
N VAL A 175 -1.13 -11.60 -1.02
CA VAL A 175 -2.32 -11.38 -0.18
C VAL A 175 -2.87 -12.71 0.33
N TRP A 176 -3.04 -13.69 -0.56
CA TRP A 176 -3.49 -15.02 -0.16
C TRP A 176 -2.58 -15.67 0.88
N GLN A 177 -1.25 -15.59 0.70
CA GLN A 177 -0.28 -16.14 1.65
C GLN A 177 -0.36 -15.47 3.02
N VAL A 178 -0.46 -14.14 3.05
CA VAL A 178 -0.50 -13.36 4.29
C VAL A 178 -1.85 -13.56 4.99
N ALA A 179 -2.97 -13.49 4.28
CA ALA A 179 -4.31 -13.67 4.86
C ALA A 179 -4.49 -15.05 5.52
N ASN A 180 -3.82 -16.08 5.00
CA ASN A 180 -3.80 -17.41 5.64
C ASN A 180 -2.82 -17.54 6.80
N ALA A 181 -2.00 -16.52 7.09
CA ALA A 181 -0.91 -16.60 8.05
C ALA A 181 -1.05 -15.67 9.26
N VAL A 182 -1.84 -14.61 9.15
CA VAL A 182 -2.10 -13.62 10.21
C VAL A 182 -3.58 -13.63 10.61
N LYS A 183 -3.90 -13.05 11.78
CA LYS A 183 -5.27 -12.94 12.29
C LYS A 183 -5.85 -11.54 12.10
N ILE A 184 -4.98 -10.55 11.89
CA ILE A 184 -5.38 -9.16 11.66
C ILE A 184 -5.88 -8.96 10.23
N PRO A 185 -6.76 -7.97 9.98
CA PRO A 185 -7.25 -7.66 8.65
C PRO A 185 -6.14 -7.39 7.63
N VAL A 186 -6.37 -7.83 6.40
CA VAL A 186 -5.47 -7.61 5.26
C VAL A 186 -6.14 -6.67 4.26
N MET A 187 -5.44 -5.62 3.84
CA MET A 187 -5.85 -4.74 2.76
C MET A 187 -4.98 -5.01 1.53
N GLY A 188 -5.62 -5.40 0.42
CA GLY A 188 -4.93 -5.79 -0.82
C GLY A 188 -4.70 -4.60 -1.74
N MET A 189 -3.49 -4.51 -2.34
CA MET A 189 -3.17 -3.55 -3.39
C MET A 189 -2.12 -4.12 -4.34
N GLY A 190 -2.08 -3.57 -5.56
CA GLY A 190 -1.09 -3.91 -6.57
C GLY A 190 -1.73 -4.40 -7.86
N GLY A 191 -1.82 -3.52 -8.84
CA GLY A 191 -2.29 -3.82 -10.17
C GLY A 191 -3.81 -3.88 -10.35
N ILE A 192 -4.60 -3.58 -9.33
CA ILE A 192 -6.07 -3.50 -9.43
C ILE A 192 -6.43 -2.39 -10.41
N ALA A 193 -7.14 -2.73 -11.49
CA ALA A 193 -7.57 -1.81 -12.53
C ALA A 193 -9.07 -1.94 -12.85
N THR A 194 -9.68 -3.06 -12.51
CA THR A 194 -11.10 -3.36 -12.75
C THR A 194 -11.78 -3.85 -11.47
N TRP A 195 -13.11 -3.92 -11.48
CA TRP A 195 -13.86 -4.48 -10.35
C TRP A 195 -13.64 -5.99 -10.20
N GLU A 196 -13.38 -6.71 -11.29
CA GLU A 196 -13.03 -8.14 -11.27
C GLU A 196 -11.73 -8.36 -10.50
N ASP A 197 -10.71 -7.51 -10.73
CA ASP A 197 -9.46 -7.56 -9.99
C ASP A 197 -9.70 -7.35 -8.48
N ALA A 198 -10.57 -6.42 -8.12
CA ALA A 198 -10.91 -6.15 -6.72
C ALA A 198 -11.60 -7.35 -6.06
N ILE A 199 -12.57 -7.98 -6.75
CA ILE A 199 -13.25 -9.19 -6.29
C ILE A 199 -12.26 -10.34 -6.13
N GLU A 200 -11.37 -10.57 -7.11
CA GLU A 200 -10.32 -11.60 -7.04
C GLU A 200 -9.40 -11.38 -5.83
N MET A 201 -8.98 -10.14 -5.60
CA MET A 201 -8.14 -9.78 -4.44
C MET A 201 -8.85 -10.06 -3.12
N MET A 202 -10.16 -9.78 -3.03
CA MET A 202 -10.95 -10.09 -1.83
C MET A 202 -11.13 -11.60 -1.65
N MET A 203 -11.39 -12.35 -2.72
CA MET A 203 -11.45 -13.81 -2.66
C MET A 203 -10.13 -14.42 -2.17
N ALA A 204 -9.00 -13.80 -2.48
CA ALA A 204 -7.68 -14.19 -1.97
C ALA A 204 -7.51 -13.91 -0.46
N GLY A 205 -8.38 -13.12 0.16
CA GLY A 205 -8.39 -12.86 1.61
C GLY A 205 -8.23 -11.39 2.00
N ALA A 206 -8.20 -10.46 1.05
CA ALA A 206 -8.24 -9.03 1.38
C ALA A 206 -9.64 -8.65 1.89
N GLY A 207 -9.72 -8.02 3.07
CA GLY A 207 -10.96 -7.45 3.61
C GLY A 207 -11.33 -6.10 2.97
N ALA A 208 -10.35 -5.43 2.35
CA ALA A 208 -10.52 -4.20 1.57
C ALA A 208 -9.41 -4.10 0.52
N VAL A 209 -9.58 -3.20 -0.46
CA VAL A 209 -8.61 -2.99 -1.54
C VAL A 209 -8.19 -1.53 -1.65
N GLN A 210 -6.96 -1.28 -2.14
CA GLN A 210 -6.48 0.05 -2.50
C GLN A 210 -6.18 0.11 -4.00
N VAL A 211 -6.63 1.19 -4.64
CA VAL A 211 -6.43 1.46 -6.07
C VAL A 211 -5.43 2.60 -6.20
N GLY A 212 -4.29 2.33 -6.83
CA GLY A 212 -3.21 3.29 -7.03
C GLY A 212 -2.98 3.62 -8.50
N ALA A 213 -2.17 2.84 -9.19
CA ALA A 213 -1.71 3.14 -10.56
C ALA A 213 -2.85 3.34 -11.58
N ALA A 214 -3.99 2.69 -11.40
CA ALA A 214 -5.14 2.84 -12.29
C ALA A 214 -5.68 4.27 -12.36
N ILE A 215 -5.54 5.06 -11.28
CA ILE A 215 -6.00 6.46 -11.22
C ILE A 215 -5.28 7.35 -12.25
N PHE A 216 -4.04 7.04 -12.61
CA PHE A 216 -3.29 7.79 -13.61
C PHE A 216 -3.85 7.59 -15.04
N ALA A 217 -4.39 6.40 -15.31
CA ALA A 217 -5.04 6.12 -16.59
C ALA A 217 -6.50 6.59 -16.60
N ASP A 218 -7.22 6.41 -15.49
CA ASP A 218 -8.60 6.82 -15.31
C ASP A 218 -8.83 7.33 -13.88
N PRO A 219 -8.95 8.64 -13.66
CA PRO A 219 -9.22 9.21 -12.33
C PRO A 219 -10.50 8.70 -11.67
N TYR A 220 -11.45 8.17 -12.45
CA TYR A 220 -12.71 7.59 -11.97
C TYR A 220 -12.61 6.08 -11.72
N ALA A 221 -11.44 5.46 -11.90
CA ALA A 221 -11.27 4.02 -11.69
C ALA A 221 -11.79 3.54 -10.33
N PRO A 222 -11.51 4.20 -9.18
CA PRO A 222 -12.04 3.75 -7.89
C PRO A 222 -13.56 3.72 -7.81
N VAL A 223 -14.24 4.71 -8.43
CA VAL A 223 -15.71 4.78 -8.47
C VAL A 223 -16.27 3.64 -9.31
N LYS A 224 -15.73 3.45 -10.52
CA LYS A 224 -16.15 2.36 -11.42
C LYS A 224 -15.93 0.98 -10.82
N ILE A 225 -14.83 0.81 -10.08
CA ILE A 225 -14.53 -0.42 -9.36
C ILE A 225 -15.61 -0.66 -8.28
N ALA A 226 -15.91 0.35 -7.47
CA ALA A 226 -16.91 0.23 -6.40
C ALA A 226 -18.31 -0.09 -6.98
N GLU A 227 -18.73 0.60 -8.05
CA GLU A 227 -20.00 0.34 -8.75
C GLU A 227 -20.06 -1.09 -9.31
N GLY A 228 -18.95 -1.57 -9.93
CA GLY A 228 -18.86 -2.91 -10.45
C GLY A 228 -18.91 -3.99 -9.37
N MET A 229 -18.24 -3.76 -8.22
CA MET A 229 -18.31 -4.64 -7.06
C MET A 229 -19.74 -4.70 -6.48
N GLN A 230 -20.42 -3.55 -6.37
CA GLN A 230 -21.81 -3.51 -5.93
C GLN A 230 -22.69 -4.34 -6.86
N LYS A 231 -22.59 -4.10 -8.18
CA LYS A 231 -23.36 -4.86 -9.17
C LYS A 231 -23.07 -6.36 -9.10
N PHE A 232 -21.82 -6.76 -8.92
CA PHE A 232 -21.46 -8.17 -8.73
C PHE A 232 -22.17 -8.77 -7.52
N CYS A 233 -22.24 -8.06 -6.39
CA CYS A 233 -22.99 -8.52 -5.22
C CYS A 233 -24.48 -8.68 -5.50
N GLU A 234 -25.10 -7.69 -6.16
CA GLU A 234 -26.52 -7.72 -6.55
C GLU A 234 -26.84 -8.91 -7.48
N ASP A 235 -26.03 -9.09 -8.53
CA ASP A 235 -26.21 -10.15 -9.53
C ASP A 235 -26.01 -11.57 -8.93
N ASN A 236 -25.27 -11.69 -7.83
CA ASN A 236 -24.98 -12.97 -7.18
C ASN A 236 -25.72 -13.20 -5.85
N GLY A 237 -26.60 -12.27 -5.44
CA GLY A 237 -27.36 -12.38 -4.19
C GLY A 237 -26.51 -12.29 -2.93
N ILE A 238 -25.38 -11.58 -3.00
CA ILE A 238 -24.45 -11.35 -1.89
C ILE A 238 -24.94 -10.11 -1.13
N ASN A 239 -25.30 -10.29 0.14
CA ASN A 239 -25.81 -9.19 0.96
C ASN A 239 -24.70 -8.30 1.54
N ASN A 240 -23.52 -8.87 1.76
CA ASN A 240 -22.36 -8.18 2.27
C ASN A 240 -21.10 -8.66 1.54
N ILE A 241 -20.33 -7.73 1.01
CA ILE A 241 -19.08 -8.04 0.28
C ILE A 241 -18.09 -8.87 1.10
N SER A 242 -18.15 -8.80 2.43
CA SER A 242 -17.31 -9.62 3.31
C SER A 242 -17.55 -11.14 3.16
N GLU A 243 -18.69 -11.54 2.59
CA GLU A 243 -19.02 -12.96 2.34
C GLU A 243 -18.07 -13.62 1.33
N ILE A 244 -17.41 -12.83 0.47
CA ILE A 244 -16.46 -13.36 -0.52
C ILE A 244 -15.01 -13.38 -0.04
N VAL A 245 -14.73 -12.77 1.12
CA VAL A 245 -13.34 -12.67 1.64
C VAL A 245 -12.79 -14.05 1.97
N GLY A 246 -11.65 -14.40 1.36
CA GLY A 246 -10.97 -15.66 1.61
C GLY A 246 -11.70 -16.90 1.07
N THR A 247 -12.59 -16.74 0.10
CA THR A 247 -13.39 -17.86 -0.43
C THR A 247 -12.72 -18.64 -1.57
N VAL A 248 -11.47 -18.31 -1.93
CA VAL A 248 -10.73 -19.08 -2.92
C VAL A 248 -10.62 -20.56 -2.49
N LYS A 249 -10.90 -21.48 -3.41
CA LYS A 249 -10.84 -22.93 -3.17
C LYS A 249 -9.55 -23.47 -3.79
N PRO A 250 -8.54 -23.82 -2.98
CA PRO A 250 -7.34 -24.50 -3.48
C PRO A 250 -7.69 -25.85 -4.11
N TRP A 251 -6.89 -26.28 -5.08
CA TRP A 251 -7.02 -27.61 -5.72
C TRP A 251 -6.59 -28.73 -4.78
#